data_9e7e292a018d118e412f594c553388cf
#
_entry.id   9e7e292a018d118e412f594c553388cf
#
_cell.length_a   1.000
_cell.length_b   1.000
_cell.length_c   1.000
_cell.angle_alpha   90.00
_cell.angle_beta   90.00
_cell.angle_gamma   90.00
#
_symmetry.space_group_name_H-M   'P 1'
#
loop_
_entity.id
_entity.type
_entity.pdbx_description
1 polymer ?
#
loop_
_entity_poly.entity_id
_entity_poly.type
_entity_poly.pdbx_seq_one_letter_code
_entity_poly.pdbx_strand_id
1 'polypeptide(L)'
;MPLNKTLLRVTDRIAERSKDSREKYVGRMKSAVERGPRRAHLSCGNQAHAYAAMGADKETLANKRVPNIGIVSAYNDMLSAHQPFYNFPDLIKQEARNHGATAQVAGGVPAMCDGITQGEAGMELSLFSRDVIAMSAGIALSHNTFDSTIYLGVCDKIVPGLVMAAATFGFLPAIFLPAGPMTSGLPNDEKSLIRQKFATGEIDRDELMSAEMKSYHGPGTCTFYGTANSNQMLMEFMGLQLPGSSFVNPGTPLRDALTKYGTQRALDISFSSSEFCPSYEILNEKAFVNGIVGLMATGGSTNLVLHIPAMAKAAGINLAMEDFEDIAKLIPLMAKIYPNGLADVNHFHAAGGLSFMINELLNEGLLHDDVKNVSGHGMNQYRNEARLIDNEIKFTPGAVTSANQKILRPLRDPFQRTGGLKQVNGNLGSAITKVSAVEPDLRVIK
;
A
#
# COMPACT_ATOMS: atom_id res chain seq x y z
N MET A 1 23.69 -8.50 -6.54
CA MET A 1 23.91 -9.97 -6.62
C MET A 1 22.90 -10.61 -7.56
N PRO A 2 23.13 -11.83 -8.10
CA PRO A 2 22.08 -12.55 -8.82
C PRO A 2 20.92 -12.87 -7.87
N LEU A 3 19.72 -12.97 -8.43
CA LEU A 3 18.52 -13.30 -7.66
C LEU A 3 18.66 -14.69 -7.01
N ASN A 4 18.17 -14.81 -5.79
CA ASN A 4 18.18 -16.07 -5.03
C ASN A 4 17.39 -17.17 -5.77
N LYS A 5 17.97 -18.36 -5.89
CA LYS A 5 17.38 -19.48 -6.63
C LYS A 5 16.00 -19.92 -6.10
N THR A 6 15.76 -19.79 -4.80
CA THR A 6 14.45 -20.12 -4.22
C THR A 6 13.39 -19.10 -4.64
N LEU A 7 13.72 -17.79 -4.63
CA LEU A 7 12.78 -16.77 -5.13
C LEU A 7 12.48 -16.96 -6.61
N LEU A 8 13.50 -17.23 -7.43
CA LEU A 8 13.31 -17.51 -8.85
C LEU A 8 12.36 -18.70 -9.04
N ARG A 9 12.63 -19.83 -8.36
CA ARG A 9 11.79 -21.02 -8.41
C ARG A 9 10.33 -20.75 -7.98
N VAL A 10 10.11 -19.96 -6.92
CA VAL A 10 8.76 -19.60 -6.47
C VAL A 10 8.06 -18.74 -7.54
N THR A 11 8.76 -17.75 -8.10
CA THR A 11 8.22 -16.90 -9.16
C THR A 11 7.85 -17.70 -10.40
N ASP A 12 8.74 -18.60 -10.85
CA ASP A 12 8.50 -19.47 -12.01
C ASP A 12 7.29 -20.41 -11.78
N ARG A 13 7.18 -20.97 -10.57
CA ARG A 13 6.02 -21.79 -10.17
C ARG A 13 4.69 -21.01 -10.19
N ILE A 14 4.70 -19.77 -9.71
CA ILE A 14 3.54 -18.87 -9.76
C ILE A 14 3.20 -18.56 -11.22
N ALA A 15 4.19 -18.23 -12.05
CA ALA A 15 4.00 -17.92 -13.46
C ALA A 15 3.39 -19.12 -14.22
N GLU A 16 3.92 -20.33 -14.02
CA GLU A 16 3.39 -21.54 -14.65
C GLU A 16 1.95 -21.84 -14.22
N ARG A 17 1.65 -21.76 -12.91
CA ARG A 17 0.30 -21.94 -12.37
C ARG A 17 -0.68 -20.91 -12.89
N SER A 18 -0.22 -19.71 -13.22
CA SER A 18 -1.04 -18.58 -13.64
C SER A 18 -1.17 -18.45 -15.15
N LYS A 19 -0.44 -19.21 -15.94
CA LYS A 19 -0.24 -19.03 -17.38
C LYS A 19 -1.51 -18.67 -18.12
N ASP A 20 -2.52 -19.50 -18.09
CA ASP A 20 -3.77 -19.31 -18.84
C ASP A 20 -4.56 -18.07 -18.39
N SER A 21 -4.64 -17.85 -17.06
CA SER A 21 -5.37 -16.71 -16.50
C SER A 21 -4.63 -15.41 -16.75
N ARG A 22 -3.30 -15.44 -16.64
CA ARG A 22 -2.43 -14.29 -16.87
C ARG A 22 -2.41 -13.89 -18.35
N GLU A 23 -2.27 -14.82 -19.26
CA GLU A 23 -2.33 -14.57 -20.70
C GLU A 23 -3.65 -13.92 -21.12
N LYS A 24 -4.79 -14.44 -20.64
CA LYS A 24 -6.11 -13.84 -20.88
C LYS A 24 -6.23 -12.44 -20.33
N TYR A 25 -5.73 -12.21 -19.10
CA TYR A 25 -5.72 -10.89 -18.47
C TYR A 25 -4.86 -9.90 -19.27
N VAL A 26 -3.60 -10.25 -19.52
CA VAL A 26 -2.65 -9.39 -20.25
C VAL A 26 -3.15 -9.10 -21.67
N GLY A 27 -3.72 -10.09 -22.36
CA GLY A 27 -4.32 -9.90 -23.68
C GLY A 27 -5.42 -8.85 -23.68
N ARG A 28 -6.33 -8.89 -22.69
CA ARG A 28 -7.36 -7.84 -22.52
C ARG A 28 -6.76 -6.45 -22.25
N MET A 29 -5.74 -6.39 -21.41
CA MET A 29 -5.08 -5.11 -21.07
C MET A 29 -4.37 -4.52 -22.29
N LYS A 30 -3.61 -5.34 -23.04
CA LYS A 30 -2.94 -4.92 -24.28
C LYS A 30 -3.94 -4.41 -25.32
N SER A 31 -5.02 -5.14 -25.58
CA SER A 31 -6.07 -4.67 -26.48
C SER A 31 -6.73 -3.38 -26.02
N ALA A 32 -6.81 -3.15 -24.71
CA ALA A 32 -7.31 -1.90 -24.16
C ALA A 32 -6.34 -0.74 -24.38
N VAL A 33 -5.03 -0.98 -24.22
CA VAL A 33 -3.96 -0.01 -24.47
C VAL A 33 -3.90 0.35 -25.96
N GLU A 34 -3.94 -0.64 -26.85
CA GLU A 34 -3.91 -0.43 -28.31
C GLU A 34 -5.03 0.47 -28.84
N ARG A 35 -6.18 0.46 -28.15
CA ARG A 35 -7.29 1.39 -28.48
C ARG A 35 -6.99 2.83 -28.08
N GLY A 36 -5.93 3.09 -27.28
CA GLY A 36 -5.56 4.41 -26.80
C GLY A 36 -6.49 4.95 -25.70
N PRO A 37 -6.39 6.25 -25.39
CA PRO A 37 -7.17 6.88 -24.33
C PRO A 37 -8.68 6.71 -24.53
N ARG A 38 -9.36 6.10 -23.57
CA ARG A 38 -10.80 5.78 -23.65
C ARG A 38 -11.67 7.00 -23.89
N ARG A 39 -11.29 8.13 -23.31
CA ARG A 39 -11.98 9.42 -23.48
C ARG A 39 -12.09 9.84 -24.95
N ALA A 40 -11.10 9.52 -25.76
CA ALA A 40 -11.12 9.86 -27.20
C ALA A 40 -12.21 9.11 -27.99
N HIS A 41 -12.73 8.02 -27.46
CA HIS A 41 -13.77 7.18 -28.08
C HIS A 41 -15.19 7.50 -27.58
N LEU A 42 -15.34 8.37 -26.61
CA LEU A 42 -16.65 8.81 -26.14
C LEU A 42 -17.32 9.70 -27.21
N SER A 43 -18.65 9.57 -27.37
CA SER A 43 -19.43 10.47 -28.23
C SER A 43 -19.36 11.92 -27.72
N CYS A 44 -19.63 12.88 -28.58
CA CYS A 44 -19.66 14.30 -28.20
C CYS A 44 -20.66 14.58 -27.06
N GLY A 45 -21.81 13.90 -27.05
CA GLY A 45 -22.79 14.02 -25.98
C GLY A 45 -22.25 13.46 -24.65
N ASN A 46 -21.58 12.29 -24.68
CA ASN A 46 -20.98 11.72 -23.47
C ASN A 46 -19.84 12.60 -22.93
N GLN A 47 -19.01 13.14 -23.82
CA GLN A 47 -17.96 14.07 -23.42
C GLN A 47 -18.53 15.36 -22.82
N ALA A 48 -19.57 15.93 -23.44
CA ALA A 48 -20.21 17.13 -22.93
C ALA A 48 -20.80 16.95 -21.53
N HIS A 49 -21.44 15.79 -21.27
CA HIS A 49 -21.89 15.43 -19.93
C HIS A 49 -20.74 15.32 -18.92
N ALA A 50 -19.67 14.61 -19.27
CA ALA A 50 -18.50 14.43 -18.39
C ALA A 50 -17.82 15.76 -18.06
N TYR A 51 -17.81 16.72 -19.01
CA TYR A 51 -17.11 17.99 -18.86
C TYR A 51 -17.96 19.09 -18.25
N ALA A 52 -19.30 18.92 -18.19
CA ALA A 52 -20.22 19.94 -17.68
C ALA A 52 -19.92 20.34 -16.22
N ALA A 53 -19.43 19.41 -15.41
CA ALA A 53 -19.11 19.64 -14.00
C ALA A 53 -17.72 20.25 -13.74
N MET A 54 -16.89 20.49 -14.78
CA MET A 54 -15.49 20.88 -14.63
C MET A 54 -15.27 22.38 -14.38
N GLY A 55 -16.31 23.21 -14.48
CA GLY A 55 -16.17 24.65 -14.28
C GLY A 55 -15.10 25.26 -15.21
N ALA A 56 -14.12 25.94 -14.65
CA ALA A 56 -13.05 26.59 -15.37
C ALA A 56 -12.13 25.62 -16.15
N ASP A 57 -12.04 24.36 -15.73
CA ASP A 57 -11.19 23.34 -16.38
C ASP A 57 -11.86 22.70 -17.61
N LYS A 58 -13.13 23.06 -17.90
CA LYS A 58 -13.92 22.46 -18.98
C LYS A 58 -13.23 22.58 -20.34
N GLU A 59 -12.74 23.77 -20.69
CA GLU A 59 -12.08 24.01 -21.97
C GLU A 59 -10.74 23.27 -22.08
N THR A 60 -9.96 23.26 -21.00
CA THR A 60 -8.71 22.51 -20.92
C THR A 60 -8.97 21.01 -21.14
N LEU A 61 -9.99 20.45 -20.49
CA LEU A 61 -10.35 19.04 -20.61
C LEU A 61 -10.88 18.69 -22.00
N ALA A 62 -11.59 19.59 -22.65
CA ALA A 62 -12.09 19.39 -24.01
C ALA A 62 -10.96 19.27 -25.05
N ASN A 63 -9.77 19.80 -24.76
CA ASN A 63 -8.59 19.55 -25.54
C ASN A 63 -8.12 18.10 -25.36
N LYS A 64 -8.35 17.25 -26.37
CA LYS A 64 -8.07 15.80 -26.31
C LYS A 64 -6.59 15.43 -26.06
N ARG A 65 -5.67 16.38 -26.15
CA ARG A 65 -4.23 16.18 -25.92
C ARG A 65 -3.83 16.36 -24.46
N VAL A 66 -4.72 16.92 -23.63
CA VAL A 66 -4.46 17.20 -22.22
C VAL A 66 -4.82 15.97 -21.38
N PRO A 67 -3.90 15.46 -20.54
CA PRO A 67 -4.20 14.36 -19.64
C PRO A 67 -5.27 14.74 -18.59
N ASN A 68 -6.11 13.77 -18.21
CA ASN A 68 -7.09 13.88 -17.15
C ASN A 68 -6.89 12.78 -16.10
N ILE A 69 -6.57 13.17 -14.87
CA ILE A 69 -6.36 12.23 -13.76
C ILE A 69 -7.69 11.92 -13.07
N GLY A 70 -7.98 10.64 -12.89
CA GLY A 70 -9.09 10.19 -12.04
C GLY A 70 -8.63 10.00 -10.59
N ILE A 71 -9.28 10.70 -9.64
CA ILE A 71 -9.01 10.56 -8.21
C ILE A 71 -10.08 9.65 -7.60
N VAL A 72 -9.69 8.50 -7.06
CA VAL A 72 -10.55 7.61 -6.28
C VAL A 72 -10.15 7.76 -4.82
N SER A 73 -11.06 8.25 -3.97
CA SER A 73 -10.75 8.60 -2.59
C SER A 73 -11.60 7.83 -1.59
N ALA A 74 -10.96 7.37 -0.52
CA ALA A 74 -11.62 6.80 0.65
C ALA A 74 -11.82 7.84 1.78
N TYR A 75 -11.79 9.13 1.46
CA TYR A 75 -12.01 10.19 2.43
C TYR A 75 -13.33 10.02 3.17
N ASN A 76 -13.30 10.26 4.47
CA ASN A 76 -14.44 10.52 5.34
C ASN A 76 -13.96 11.20 6.63
N ASP A 77 -14.86 11.88 7.34
CA ASP A 77 -14.55 12.55 8.62
C ASP A 77 -14.53 11.62 9.82
N MET A 78 -15.12 10.43 9.68
CA MET A 78 -15.37 9.52 10.78
C MET A 78 -14.12 8.73 11.18
N LEU A 79 -13.24 8.42 10.21
CA LEU A 79 -12.08 7.56 10.41
C LEU A 79 -10.80 8.39 10.45
N SER A 80 -10.08 8.36 11.56
CA SER A 80 -8.81 9.10 11.74
C SER A 80 -7.81 8.84 10.61
N ALA A 81 -7.75 7.62 10.10
CA ALA A 81 -6.85 7.23 9.01
C ALA A 81 -7.20 7.88 7.66
N HIS A 82 -8.47 8.19 7.42
CA HIS A 82 -8.99 8.69 6.14
C HIS A 82 -9.28 10.18 6.13
N GLN A 83 -9.47 10.77 7.30
CA GLN A 83 -9.74 12.21 7.44
C GLN A 83 -8.66 13.07 6.76
N PRO A 84 -7.34 12.74 6.79
CA PRO A 84 -6.34 13.58 6.13
C PRO A 84 -6.51 13.71 4.61
N PHE A 85 -7.28 12.82 3.96
CA PHE A 85 -7.54 12.94 2.52
C PHE A 85 -8.45 14.09 2.14
N TYR A 86 -8.99 14.84 3.12
CA TYR A 86 -9.87 15.99 2.90
C TYR A 86 -9.35 16.97 1.84
N ASN A 87 -8.10 17.39 1.95
CA ASN A 87 -7.50 18.40 1.08
C ASN A 87 -6.69 17.83 -0.10
N PHE A 88 -6.45 16.51 -0.16
CA PHE A 88 -5.65 15.90 -1.21
C PHE A 88 -6.20 16.13 -2.62
N PRO A 89 -7.53 16.01 -2.86
CA PRO A 89 -8.09 16.30 -4.18
C PRO A 89 -7.80 17.72 -4.67
N ASP A 90 -7.81 18.71 -3.81
CA ASP A 90 -7.54 20.10 -4.19
C ASP A 90 -6.04 20.31 -4.49
N LEU A 91 -5.14 19.72 -3.71
CA LEU A 91 -3.71 19.71 -4.01
C LEU A 91 -3.42 19.05 -5.37
N ILE A 92 -4.05 17.89 -5.64
CA ILE A 92 -3.89 17.15 -6.90
C ILE A 92 -4.43 17.96 -8.09
N LYS A 93 -5.63 18.55 -7.98
CA LYS A 93 -6.22 19.39 -9.03
C LYS A 93 -5.36 20.61 -9.32
N GLN A 94 -4.86 21.27 -8.28
CA GLN A 94 -4.00 22.44 -8.44
C GLN A 94 -2.69 22.07 -9.12
N GLU A 95 -2.07 20.95 -8.70
CA GLU A 95 -0.82 20.50 -9.29
C GLU A 95 -1.01 20.03 -10.75
N ALA A 96 -2.12 19.37 -11.08
CA ALA A 96 -2.46 19.04 -12.47
C ALA A 96 -2.59 20.31 -13.34
N ARG A 97 -3.24 21.36 -12.83
CA ARG A 97 -3.33 22.66 -13.54
C ARG A 97 -1.97 23.32 -13.76
N ASN A 98 -1.07 23.25 -12.76
CA ASN A 98 0.29 23.79 -12.87
C ASN A 98 1.06 23.14 -14.04
N HIS A 99 0.69 21.90 -14.42
CA HIS A 99 1.27 21.16 -15.55
C HIS A 99 0.38 21.15 -16.80
N GLY A 100 -0.60 22.04 -16.90
CA GLY A 100 -1.49 22.16 -18.07
C GLY A 100 -2.41 20.96 -18.28
N ALA A 101 -2.67 20.19 -17.21
CA ALA A 101 -3.52 19.01 -17.19
C ALA A 101 -4.76 19.22 -16.31
N THR A 102 -5.61 18.21 -16.21
CA THR A 102 -6.80 18.24 -15.35
C THR A 102 -6.86 17.04 -14.43
N ALA A 103 -7.60 17.17 -13.32
CA ALA A 103 -7.91 16.07 -12.42
C ALA A 103 -9.35 16.19 -11.91
N GLN A 104 -10.03 15.06 -11.79
CA GLN A 104 -11.39 14.98 -11.27
C GLN A 104 -11.47 13.92 -10.17
N VAL A 105 -12.25 14.21 -9.13
CA VAL A 105 -12.70 13.16 -8.22
C VAL A 105 -13.64 12.25 -8.99
N ALA A 106 -13.18 11.04 -9.29
CA ALA A 106 -13.95 10.03 -10.01
C ALA A 106 -15.07 9.45 -9.13
N GLY A 107 -14.80 9.33 -7.84
CA GLY A 107 -15.74 8.85 -6.84
C GLY A 107 -15.09 8.63 -5.48
N GLY A 108 -15.94 8.48 -4.47
CA GLY A 108 -15.57 8.00 -3.14
C GLY A 108 -15.82 6.50 -3.00
N VAL A 109 -15.03 5.84 -2.18
CA VAL A 109 -15.27 4.47 -1.76
C VAL A 109 -15.60 4.43 -0.27
N PRO A 110 -16.48 3.52 0.20
CA PRO A 110 -16.70 3.36 1.62
C PRO A 110 -15.41 2.90 2.30
N ALA A 111 -15.23 3.25 3.56
CA ALA A 111 -14.13 2.75 4.36
C ALA A 111 -14.65 2.30 5.71
N MET A 112 -14.06 1.22 6.24
CA MET A 112 -14.38 0.69 7.56
C MET A 112 -13.09 0.60 8.37
N CYS A 113 -13.16 1.03 9.63
CA CYS A 113 -12.07 0.89 10.59
C CYS A 113 -12.43 -0.13 11.64
N ASP A 114 -11.72 -1.24 11.66
CA ASP A 114 -11.93 -2.32 12.63
C ASP A 114 -11.71 -1.83 14.08
N GLY A 115 -10.88 -0.79 14.27
CA GLY A 115 -10.70 -0.19 15.59
C GLY A 115 -11.96 0.49 16.16
N ILE A 116 -12.89 0.92 15.29
CA ILE A 116 -14.17 1.50 15.70
C ILE A 116 -15.25 0.42 15.81
N THR A 117 -15.27 -0.53 14.88
CA THR A 117 -16.34 -1.54 14.80
C THR A 117 -16.07 -2.80 15.60
N GLN A 118 -14.88 -2.94 16.20
CA GLN A 118 -14.53 -4.10 17.00
C GLN A 118 -15.48 -4.29 18.17
N GLY A 119 -16.08 -5.49 18.26
CA GLY A 119 -17.07 -5.81 19.27
C GLY A 119 -18.51 -5.41 18.92
N GLU A 120 -18.71 -4.71 17.80
CA GLU A 120 -20.02 -4.29 17.30
C GLU A 120 -20.49 -5.15 16.13
N ALA A 121 -21.82 -5.23 15.90
CA ALA A 121 -22.40 -6.02 14.81
C ALA A 121 -21.89 -5.60 13.41
N GLY A 122 -21.54 -4.33 13.23
CA GLY A 122 -20.97 -3.83 11.98
C GLY A 122 -19.64 -4.46 11.59
N MET A 123 -18.93 -5.10 12.52
CA MET A 123 -17.67 -5.80 12.23
C MET A 123 -17.84 -6.97 11.25
N GLU A 124 -19.04 -7.55 11.15
CA GLU A 124 -19.38 -8.61 10.17
C GLU A 124 -19.17 -8.15 8.71
N LEU A 125 -19.27 -6.85 8.43
CA LEU A 125 -19.06 -6.29 7.11
C LEU A 125 -17.56 -6.04 6.79
N SER A 126 -16.67 -6.17 7.76
CA SER A 126 -15.28 -5.71 7.62
C SER A 126 -14.56 -6.37 6.45
N LEU A 127 -14.48 -7.69 6.39
CA LEU A 127 -13.78 -8.39 5.30
C LEU A 127 -14.51 -8.22 3.96
N PHE A 128 -15.83 -8.22 3.98
CA PHE A 128 -16.70 -8.05 2.81
C PHE A 128 -16.50 -6.66 2.16
N SER A 129 -16.20 -5.63 2.94
CA SER A 129 -16.02 -4.25 2.44
C SER A 129 -14.93 -4.13 1.37
N ARG A 130 -13.90 -5.00 1.36
CA ARG A 130 -12.86 -5.03 0.33
C ARG A 130 -13.45 -5.14 -1.08
N ASP A 131 -14.38 -6.06 -1.28
CA ASP A 131 -14.96 -6.30 -2.61
C ASP A 131 -15.94 -5.19 -2.99
N VAL A 132 -16.66 -4.62 -2.02
CA VAL A 132 -17.52 -3.43 -2.23
C VAL A 132 -16.66 -2.22 -2.64
N ILE A 133 -15.51 -2.02 -2.02
CA ILE A 133 -14.57 -0.95 -2.37
C ILE A 133 -14.05 -1.13 -3.81
N ALA A 134 -13.67 -2.36 -4.18
CA ALA A 134 -13.22 -2.67 -5.53
C ALA A 134 -14.32 -2.38 -6.57
N MET A 135 -15.56 -2.78 -6.30
CA MET A 135 -16.72 -2.51 -7.17
C MET A 135 -17.04 -1.02 -7.25
N SER A 136 -17.01 -0.29 -6.13
CA SER A 136 -17.27 1.16 -6.10
C SER A 136 -16.25 1.92 -6.96
N ALA A 137 -14.96 1.61 -6.81
CA ALA A 137 -13.92 2.18 -7.65
C ALA A 137 -14.09 1.78 -9.13
N GLY A 138 -14.49 0.53 -9.39
CA GLY A 138 -14.79 0.04 -10.73
C GLY A 138 -15.93 0.81 -11.41
N ILE A 139 -17.02 1.11 -10.68
CA ILE A 139 -18.13 1.94 -11.18
C ILE A 139 -17.61 3.32 -11.57
N ALA A 140 -16.82 3.96 -10.71
CA ALA A 140 -16.26 5.29 -10.98
C ALA A 140 -15.40 5.29 -12.26
N LEU A 141 -14.49 4.32 -12.41
CA LEU A 141 -13.57 4.23 -13.54
C LEU A 141 -14.23 3.80 -14.85
N SER A 142 -15.37 3.11 -14.78
CA SER A 142 -16.10 2.65 -15.98
C SER A 142 -16.66 3.79 -16.83
N HIS A 143 -16.65 5.03 -16.32
CA HIS A 143 -17.00 6.23 -17.11
C HIS A 143 -16.00 6.56 -18.22
N ASN A 144 -14.81 5.94 -18.21
CA ASN A 144 -13.80 6.03 -19.28
C ASN A 144 -13.32 7.47 -19.60
N THR A 145 -13.27 8.34 -18.60
CA THR A 145 -12.90 9.75 -18.77
C THR A 145 -11.47 10.08 -18.36
N PHE A 146 -10.68 9.07 -17.91
CA PHE A 146 -9.37 9.25 -17.31
C PHE A 146 -8.25 8.68 -18.16
N ASP A 147 -7.07 9.30 -18.09
CA ASP A 147 -5.84 8.89 -18.77
C ASP A 147 -4.81 8.27 -17.79
N SER A 148 -4.98 8.55 -16.49
CA SER A 148 -4.30 7.90 -15.37
C SER A 148 -5.15 8.01 -14.10
N THR A 149 -4.77 7.31 -13.03
CA THR A 149 -5.53 7.26 -11.78
C THR A 149 -4.64 7.46 -10.56
N ILE A 150 -5.16 8.21 -9.59
CA ILE A 150 -4.60 8.34 -8.24
C ILE A 150 -5.58 7.73 -7.25
N TYR A 151 -5.08 6.82 -6.41
CA TYR A 151 -5.84 6.17 -5.36
C TYR A 151 -5.44 6.71 -4.00
N LEU A 152 -6.41 7.30 -3.30
CA LEU A 152 -6.28 7.83 -1.94
C LEU A 152 -6.91 6.84 -0.97
N GLY A 153 -6.09 5.93 -0.46
CA GLY A 153 -6.55 4.89 0.45
C GLY A 153 -5.43 4.41 1.37
N VAL A 154 -5.84 4.12 2.59
CA VAL A 154 -5.04 3.49 3.65
C VAL A 154 -5.89 2.41 4.32
N CYS A 155 -5.43 1.81 5.41
CA CYS A 155 -6.16 0.82 6.20
C CYS A 155 -6.33 -0.56 5.55
N ASP A 156 -7.09 -1.41 6.25
CA ASP A 156 -7.06 -2.86 6.11
C ASP A 156 -7.57 -3.36 4.76
N LYS A 157 -8.82 -3.05 4.43
CA LYS A 157 -9.53 -3.56 3.25
C LYS A 157 -9.51 -2.58 2.09
N ILE A 158 -9.25 -1.29 2.40
CA ILE A 158 -9.35 -0.20 1.43
C ILE A 158 -8.24 -0.34 0.39
N VAL A 159 -6.98 -0.46 0.81
CA VAL A 159 -5.85 -0.62 -0.12
C VAL A 159 -6.02 -1.86 -0.99
N PRO A 160 -6.30 -3.07 -0.45
CA PRO A 160 -6.54 -4.24 -1.29
C PRO A 160 -7.69 -4.08 -2.27
N GLY A 161 -8.81 -3.49 -1.86
CA GLY A 161 -9.95 -3.22 -2.73
C GLY A 161 -9.58 -2.27 -3.88
N LEU A 162 -8.83 -1.22 -3.59
CA LEU A 162 -8.36 -0.27 -4.60
C LEU A 162 -7.33 -0.90 -5.55
N VAL A 163 -6.45 -1.79 -5.06
CA VAL A 163 -5.52 -2.55 -5.93
C VAL A 163 -6.28 -3.50 -6.86
N MET A 164 -7.33 -4.16 -6.36
CA MET A 164 -8.20 -4.99 -7.20
C MET A 164 -8.89 -4.17 -8.31
N ALA A 165 -9.32 -2.95 -8.01
CA ALA A 165 -9.85 -2.02 -9.01
C ALA A 165 -8.77 -1.59 -10.01
N ALA A 166 -7.57 -1.21 -9.55
CA ALA A 166 -6.44 -0.86 -10.39
C ALA A 166 -6.04 -2.02 -11.32
N ALA A 167 -6.05 -3.26 -10.82
CA ALA A 167 -5.83 -4.44 -11.65
C ALA A 167 -6.94 -4.65 -12.68
N THR A 168 -8.21 -4.46 -12.32
CA THR A 168 -9.35 -4.59 -13.24
C THR A 168 -9.27 -3.58 -14.40
N PHE A 169 -8.83 -2.35 -14.11
CA PHE A 169 -8.54 -1.30 -15.08
C PHE A 169 -7.04 -1.22 -15.41
N GLY A 170 -6.37 -2.36 -15.48
CA GLY A 170 -4.93 -2.47 -15.61
C GLY A 170 -4.31 -1.74 -16.80
N PHE A 171 -5.10 -1.37 -17.80
CA PHE A 171 -4.67 -0.54 -18.93
C PHE A 171 -4.44 0.95 -18.55
N LEU A 172 -4.97 1.41 -17.40
CA LEU A 172 -4.70 2.73 -16.85
C LEU A 172 -3.47 2.69 -15.94
N PRO A 173 -2.60 3.70 -16.01
CA PRO A 173 -1.61 3.95 -14.98
C PRO A 173 -2.25 4.21 -13.63
N ALA A 174 -1.64 3.72 -12.56
CA ALA A 174 -2.14 3.84 -11.19
C ALA A 174 -1.03 4.23 -10.21
N ILE A 175 -1.27 5.24 -9.40
CA ILE A 175 -0.41 5.62 -8.27
C ILE A 175 -1.23 5.64 -6.99
N PHE A 176 -0.67 5.08 -5.92
CA PHE A 176 -1.25 5.12 -4.58
C PHE A 176 -0.55 6.21 -3.77
N LEU A 177 -1.34 7.12 -3.20
CA LEU A 177 -0.85 8.19 -2.34
C LEU A 177 -1.42 8.01 -0.92
N PRO A 178 -0.61 7.60 0.06
CA PRO A 178 -1.06 7.37 1.42
C PRO A 178 -1.24 8.66 2.21
N ALA A 179 -2.14 8.66 3.18
CA ALA A 179 -2.23 9.73 4.17
C ALA A 179 -1.06 9.69 5.17
N GLY A 180 -0.62 8.50 5.53
CA GLY A 180 0.43 8.27 6.50
C GLY A 180 -0.08 7.97 7.91
N PRO A 181 0.79 7.50 8.82
CA PRO A 181 0.44 7.25 10.21
C PRO A 181 0.31 8.56 11.00
N MET A 182 -0.52 8.56 12.05
CA MET A 182 -0.47 9.62 13.05
C MET A 182 0.90 9.63 13.74
N THR A 183 1.28 10.72 14.39
CA THR A 183 2.50 10.77 15.18
C THR A 183 2.41 9.83 16.38
N SER A 184 3.54 9.49 17.00
CA SER A 184 3.58 8.61 18.17
C SER A 184 2.84 9.24 19.35
N GLY A 185 1.94 8.48 19.96
CA GLY A 185 1.21 8.87 21.16
C GLY A 185 1.76 8.17 22.40
N LEU A 186 0.86 7.76 23.29
CA LEU A 186 1.23 7.01 24.50
C LEU A 186 2.03 5.73 24.13
N PRO A 187 3.17 5.46 24.79
CA PRO A 187 3.96 4.25 24.57
C PRO A 187 3.14 2.95 24.68
N ASN A 188 3.47 1.95 23.87
CA ASN A 188 2.67 0.72 23.80
C ASN A 188 2.70 -0.10 25.09
N ASP A 189 3.78 -0.09 25.85
CA ASP A 189 3.90 -0.73 27.17
C ASP A 189 3.02 -0.01 28.20
N GLU A 190 3.03 1.31 28.24
CA GLU A 190 2.17 2.10 29.14
C GLU A 190 0.69 1.88 28.80
N LYS A 191 0.33 1.88 27.52
CA LYS A 191 -1.02 1.59 27.05
C LYS A 191 -1.48 0.20 27.47
N SER A 192 -0.61 -0.80 27.32
CA SER A 192 -0.90 -2.17 27.74
C SER A 192 -1.12 -2.26 29.26
N LEU A 193 -0.28 -1.59 30.05
CA LEU A 193 -0.41 -1.55 31.52
C LEU A 193 -1.73 -0.88 31.96
N ILE A 194 -2.12 0.23 31.32
CA ILE A 194 -3.38 0.93 31.63
C ILE A 194 -4.58 0.03 31.32
N ARG A 195 -4.57 -0.67 30.20
CA ARG A 195 -5.63 -1.64 29.87
C ARG A 195 -5.70 -2.81 30.85
N GLN A 196 -4.56 -3.30 31.34
CA GLN A 196 -4.52 -4.33 32.38
C GLN A 196 -5.11 -3.79 33.70
N LYS A 197 -4.75 -2.59 34.13
CA LYS A 197 -5.31 -1.97 35.33
C LYS A 197 -6.84 -1.78 35.24
N PHE A 198 -7.35 -1.42 34.07
CA PHE A 198 -8.79 -1.36 33.84
C PHE A 198 -9.43 -2.74 33.96
N ALA A 199 -8.84 -3.77 33.35
CA ALA A 199 -9.35 -5.14 33.40
C ALA A 199 -9.34 -5.74 34.83
N THR A 200 -8.42 -5.29 35.71
CA THR A 200 -8.35 -5.67 37.11
C THR A 200 -9.19 -4.78 38.06
N GLY A 201 -9.82 -3.73 37.51
CA GLY A 201 -10.63 -2.79 38.29
C GLY A 201 -9.84 -1.77 39.11
N GLU A 202 -8.54 -1.60 38.83
CA GLU A 202 -7.66 -0.62 39.52
C GLU A 202 -7.90 0.81 39.05
N ILE A 203 -8.41 1.00 37.83
CA ILE A 203 -8.78 2.29 37.24
C ILE A 203 -10.19 2.24 36.69
N ASP A 204 -10.81 3.40 36.55
CA ASP A 204 -12.15 3.53 36.01
C ASP A 204 -12.16 3.73 34.47
N ARG A 205 -13.37 3.87 33.90
CA ARG A 205 -13.57 4.07 32.47
C ARG A 205 -13.05 5.42 31.96
N ASP A 206 -13.12 6.47 32.77
CA ASP A 206 -12.70 7.81 32.38
C ASP A 206 -11.18 7.91 32.29
N GLU A 207 -10.47 7.25 33.22
CA GLU A 207 -9.02 7.12 33.17
C GLU A 207 -8.56 6.30 31.96
N LEU A 208 -9.24 5.18 31.65
CA LEU A 208 -8.97 4.41 30.44
C LEU A 208 -9.21 5.25 29.19
N MET A 209 -10.35 5.95 29.09
CA MET A 209 -10.69 6.81 27.95
C MET A 209 -9.63 7.90 27.75
N SER A 210 -9.17 8.55 28.83
CA SER A 210 -8.13 9.54 28.77
C SER A 210 -6.82 9.00 28.18
N ALA A 211 -6.43 7.78 28.54
CA ALA A 211 -5.24 7.12 27.99
C ALA A 211 -5.40 6.73 26.53
N GLU A 212 -6.58 6.19 26.15
CA GLU A 212 -6.87 5.84 24.77
C GLU A 212 -6.86 7.10 23.86
N MET A 213 -7.40 8.21 24.32
CA MET A 213 -7.33 9.50 23.58
C MET A 213 -5.90 10.01 23.42
N LYS A 214 -4.99 9.76 24.38
CA LYS A 214 -3.55 10.06 24.23
C LYS A 214 -2.85 9.10 23.27
N SER A 215 -3.39 7.89 23.07
CA SER A 215 -2.87 6.90 22.12
C SER A 215 -3.32 7.16 20.68
N TYR A 216 -4.56 7.62 20.52
CA TYR A 216 -5.19 7.94 19.22
C TYR A 216 -5.53 9.44 19.18
N HIS A 217 -4.50 10.28 19.16
CA HIS A 217 -4.59 11.70 19.46
C HIS A 217 -4.77 12.61 18.24
N GLY A 218 -4.72 12.07 17.02
CA GLY A 218 -4.82 12.89 15.82
C GLY A 218 -5.15 12.11 14.54
N PRO A 219 -5.30 12.83 13.43
CA PRO A 219 -5.52 12.21 12.12
C PRO A 219 -4.32 11.38 11.66
N GLY A 220 -4.58 10.30 10.94
CA GLY A 220 -3.59 9.36 10.42
C GLY A 220 -3.94 7.92 10.75
N THR A 221 -3.23 6.97 10.15
CA THR A 221 -3.39 5.55 10.51
C THR A 221 -2.88 5.28 11.90
N CYS A 222 -3.41 4.25 12.56
CA CYS A 222 -2.86 3.76 13.83
C CYS A 222 -1.35 3.48 13.69
N THR A 223 -0.59 3.72 14.75
CA THR A 223 0.88 3.60 14.72
C THR A 223 1.38 2.16 14.91
N PHE A 224 0.54 1.22 15.33
CA PHE A 224 0.93 -0.19 15.41
C PHE A 224 1.04 -0.83 14.02
N TYR A 225 1.87 -1.87 13.90
CA TYR A 225 2.11 -2.55 12.63
C TYR A 225 1.07 -3.65 12.38
N GLY A 226 -0.17 -3.23 12.23
CA GLY A 226 -1.29 -4.03 11.77
C GLY A 226 -1.43 -4.03 10.26
N THR A 227 -2.62 -4.36 9.76
CA THR A 227 -2.89 -4.48 8.33
C THR A 227 -2.76 -3.13 7.60
N ALA A 228 -3.17 -2.04 8.23
CA ALA A 228 -3.06 -0.69 7.66
C ALA A 228 -1.62 -0.36 7.22
N ASN A 229 -0.66 -0.47 8.13
CA ASN A 229 0.74 -0.16 7.85
C ASN A 229 1.45 -1.26 7.05
N SER A 230 1.03 -2.52 7.19
CA SER A 230 1.53 -3.61 6.34
C SER A 230 1.11 -3.43 4.87
N ASN A 231 -0.07 -2.88 4.60
CA ASN A 231 -0.47 -2.51 3.24
C ASN A 231 0.40 -1.38 2.67
N GLN A 232 0.80 -0.39 3.47
CA GLN A 232 1.67 0.68 2.98
C GLN A 232 3.06 0.15 2.61
N MET A 233 3.63 -0.72 3.45
CA MET A 233 4.85 -1.47 3.11
C MET A 233 4.68 -2.24 1.80
N LEU A 234 3.57 -2.96 1.65
CA LEU A 234 3.28 -3.75 0.45
C LEU A 234 3.27 -2.89 -0.82
N MET A 235 2.67 -1.70 -0.76
CA MET A 235 2.61 -0.79 -1.92
C MET A 235 4.00 -0.31 -2.38
N GLU A 236 4.93 -0.03 -1.45
CA GLU A 236 6.32 0.30 -1.83
C GLU A 236 7.06 -0.92 -2.39
N PHE A 237 6.96 -2.09 -1.75
CA PHE A 237 7.60 -3.31 -2.23
C PHE A 237 7.07 -3.78 -3.59
N MET A 238 5.82 -3.49 -3.92
CA MET A 238 5.21 -3.77 -5.21
C MET A 238 5.41 -2.66 -6.25
N GLY A 239 5.97 -1.52 -5.87
CA GLY A 239 6.23 -0.41 -6.79
C GLY A 239 5.00 0.41 -7.20
N LEU A 240 3.93 0.41 -6.41
CA LEU A 240 2.68 1.15 -6.66
C LEU A 240 2.62 2.52 -5.97
N GLN A 241 3.59 2.81 -5.11
CA GLN A 241 3.69 4.00 -4.28
C GLN A 241 5.07 4.60 -4.41
N LEU A 242 5.22 5.91 -4.15
CA LEU A 242 6.52 6.58 -4.22
C LEU A 242 7.49 6.06 -3.15
N PRO A 243 8.80 5.98 -3.45
CA PRO A 243 9.81 5.57 -2.48
C PRO A 243 9.77 6.40 -1.19
N GLY A 244 9.83 5.75 -0.04
CA GLY A 244 9.89 6.39 1.28
C GLY A 244 8.62 7.14 1.70
N SER A 245 7.52 6.97 0.97
CA SER A 245 6.28 7.73 1.23
C SER A 245 5.36 7.11 2.28
N SER A 246 5.52 5.82 2.60
CA SER A 246 4.57 5.05 3.43
C SER A 246 4.31 5.65 4.81
N PHE A 247 5.37 6.07 5.50
CA PHE A 247 5.30 6.43 6.93
C PHE A 247 5.57 7.92 7.21
N VAL A 248 5.45 8.77 6.20
CA VAL A 248 5.44 10.22 6.39
C VAL A 248 4.09 10.63 7.00
N ASN A 249 4.12 11.37 8.11
CA ASN A 249 2.90 11.77 8.82
C ASN A 249 2.03 12.74 8.00
N PRO A 250 0.70 12.70 8.15
CA PRO A 250 -0.20 13.65 7.54
C PRO A 250 -0.01 15.08 8.09
N GLY A 251 -0.44 16.08 7.31
CA GLY A 251 -0.34 17.48 7.71
C GLY A 251 1.08 18.05 7.76
N THR A 252 2.07 17.35 7.23
CA THR A 252 3.45 17.83 7.13
C THR A 252 3.74 18.39 5.73
N PRO A 253 4.62 19.41 5.61
CA PRO A 253 5.03 19.94 4.30
C PRO A 253 5.58 18.87 3.37
N LEU A 254 6.28 17.86 3.90
CA LEU A 254 6.79 16.73 3.12
C LEU A 254 5.65 15.88 2.55
N ARG A 255 4.57 15.65 3.33
CA ARG A 255 3.40 14.90 2.85
C ARG A 255 2.70 15.63 1.69
N ASP A 256 2.50 16.93 1.81
CA ASP A 256 1.90 17.75 0.76
C ASP A 256 2.77 17.77 -0.50
N ALA A 257 4.08 17.90 -0.34
CA ALA A 257 5.03 17.86 -1.46
C ALA A 257 5.05 16.48 -2.15
N LEU A 258 4.98 15.38 -1.39
CA LEU A 258 4.85 14.02 -1.94
C LEU A 258 3.52 13.84 -2.71
N THR A 259 2.43 14.44 -2.25
CA THR A 259 1.14 14.41 -2.95
C THR A 259 1.23 15.14 -4.30
N LYS A 260 1.87 16.31 -4.34
CA LYS A 260 2.14 17.06 -5.58
C LYS A 260 3.06 16.28 -6.52
N TYR A 261 4.18 15.77 -6.02
CA TYR A 261 5.10 14.97 -6.80
C TYR A 261 4.44 13.71 -7.38
N GLY A 262 3.62 13.01 -6.58
CA GLY A 262 2.84 11.87 -7.06
C GLY A 262 1.82 12.23 -8.14
N THR A 263 1.27 13.45 -8.09
CA THR A 263 0.40 13.98 -9.16
C THR A 263 1.19 14.18 -10.46
N GLN A 264 2.37 14.78 -10.37
CA GLN A 264 3.26 14.90 -11.53
C GLN A 264 3.63 13.54 -12.10
N ARG A 265 4.00 12.56 -11.27
CA ARG A 265 4.27 11.19 -11.72
C ARG A 265 3.07 10.52 -12.39
N ALA A 266 1.85 10.77 -11.92
CA ALA A 266 0.64 10.27 -12.56
C ALA A 266 0.44 10.85 -13.98
N LEU A 267 0.90 12.07 -14.23
CA LEU A 267 0.95 12.68 -15.55
C LEU A 267 2.07 12.09 -16.41
N ASP A 268 3.26 11.94 -15.86
CA ASP A 268 4.43 11.40 -16.55
C ASP A 268 4.21 9.97 -17.07
N ILE A 269 3.46 9.15 -16.32
CA ILE A 269 3.13 7.77 -16.73
C ILE A 269 1.78 7.64 -17.45
N SER A 270 1.09 8.76 -17.75
CA SER A 270 -0.22 8.75 -18.42
C SER A 270 -0.14 8.34 -19.90
N PHE A 271 -1.29 8.06 -20.53
CA PHE A 271 -1.39 7.64 -21.93
C PHE A 271 -0.66 8.54 -22.94
N SER A 272 -0.55 9.83 -22.66
CA SER A 272 0.07 10.80 -23.58
C SER A 272 1.57 10.97 -23.38
N SER A 273 2.16 10.26 -22.43
CA SER A 273 3.58 10.40 -22.06
C SER A 273 4.46 9.33 -22.73
N SER A 274 5.74 9.67 -22.95
CA SER A 274 6.77 8.72 -23.36
C SER A 274 7.11 7.69 -22.27
N GLU A 275 6.80 7.99 -21.01
CA GLU A 275 6.98 7.08 -19.86
C GLU A 275 5.71 6.25 -19.55
N PHE A 276 4.77 6.17 -20.50
CA PHE A 276 3.52 5.44 -20.26
C PHE A 276 3.73 4.09 -19.60
N CYS A 277 3.11 3.93 -18.43
CA CYS A 277 3.25 2.73 -17.63
C CYS A 277 1.89 2.28 -17.07
N PRO A 278 1.15 1.43 -17.79
CA PRO A 278 -0.12 0.92 -17.32
C PRO A 278 0.07 -0.05 -16.14
N SER A 279 -0.87 -0.03 -15.20
CA SER A 279 -0.71 -0.77 -13.93
C SER A 279 -0.61 -2.29 -14.11
N TYR A 280 -1.10 -2.87 -15.22
CA TYR A 280 -0.93 -4.31 -15.48
C TYR A 280 0.54 -4.73 -15.66
N GLU A 281 1.42 -3.82 -16.05
CA GLU A 281 2.86 -4.09 -16.19
C GLU A 281 3.58 -4.05 -14.86
N ILE A 282 3.10 -3.24 -13.90
CA ILE A 282 3.58 -3.22 -12.51
C ILE A 282 3.08 -4.44 -11.75
N LEU A 283 1.79 -4.74 -11.87
CA LEU A 283 1.12 -5.85 -11.18
C LEU A 283 1.42 -7.19 -11.85
N ASN A 284 2.66 -7.67 -11.73
CA ASN A 284 3.13 -8.95 -12.25
C ASN A 284 3.60 -9.88 -11.10
N GLU A 285 3.96 -11.10 -11.43
CA GLU A 285 4.37 -12.14 -10.46
C GLU A 285 5.53 -11.69 -9.58
N LYS A 286 6.51 -10.96 -10.16
CA LYS A 286 7.70 -10.47 -9.45
C LYS A 286 7.32 -9.41 -8.41
N ALA A 287 6.40 -8.50 -8.74
CA ALA A 287 5.92 -7.48 -7.81
C ALA A 287 5.19 -8.11 -6.62
N PHE A 288 4.35 -9.12 -6.85
CA PHE A 288 3.69 -9.86 -5.77
C PHE A 288 4.68 -10.64 -4.91
N VAL A 289 5.69 -11.27 -5.50
CA VAL A 289 6.77 -11.93 -4.75
C VAL A 289 7.54 -10.93 -3.90
N ASN A 290 7.90 -9.75 -4.43
CA ASN A 290 8.51 -8.67 -3.66
C ASN A 290 7.63 -8.24 -2.47
N GLY A 291 6.33 -8.13 -2.68
CA GLY A 291 5.38 -7.82 -1.61
C GLY A 291 5.35 -8.88 -0.51
N ILE A 292 5.40 -10.17 -0.86
CA ILE A 292 5.47 -11.28 0.11
C ILE A 292 6.81 -11.25 0.86
N VAL A 293 7.92 -10.95 0.18
CA VAL A 293 9.24 -10.76 0.82
C VAL A 293 9.16 -9.67 1.89
N GLY A 294 8.60 -8.50 1.56
CA GLY A 294 8.38 -7.41 2.51
C GLY A 294 7.52 -7.82 3.71
N LEU A 295 6.44 -8.57 3.46
CA LEU A 295 5.58 -9.13 4.52
C LEU A 295 6.35 -10.02 5.49
N MET A 296 7.19 -10.91 4.98
CA MET A 296 7.99 -11.84 5.80
C MET A 296 9.10 -11.13 6.56
N ALA A 297 9.80 -10.20 5.92
CA ALA A 297 10.91 -9.45 6.52
C ALA A 297 10.46 -8.49 7.63
N THR A 298 9.26 -7.93 7.52
CA THR A 298 8.70 -7.01 8.53
C THR A 298 7.88 -7.72 9.60
N GLY A 299 7.48 -8.98 9.39
CA GLY A 299 6.51 -9.65 10.25
C GLY A 299 5.17 -8.92 10.26
N GLY A 300 4.64 -8.59 9.08
CA GLY A 300 3.40 -7.85 8.91
C GLY A 300 2.14 -8.62 9.30
N SER A 301 0.99 -8.12 8.90
CA SER A 301 -0.32 -8.68 9.26
C SER A 301 -0.60 -9.99 8.54
N THR A 302 -1.18 -10.96 9.26
CA THR A 302 -1.71 -12.21 8.69
C THR A 302 -2.84 -11.96 7.68
N ASN A 303 -3.58 -10.84 7.78
CA ASN A 303 -4.63 -10.49 6.81
C ASN A 303 -4.08 -10.35 5.38
N LEU A 304 -2.80 -10.00 5.21
CA LEU A 304 -2.19 -9.94 3.88
C LEU A 304 -2.14 -11.30 3.17
N VAL A 305 -2.16 -12.40 3.92
CA VAL A 305 -2.25 -13.75 3.33
C VAL A 305 -3.62 -14.02 2.69
N LEU A 306 -4.66 -13.24 3.06
CA LEU A 306 -5.96 -13.23 2.39
C LEU A 306 -6.01 -12.19 1.26
N HIS A 307 -5.40 -11.02 1.49
CA HIS A 307 -5.53 -9.89 0.57
C HIS A 307 -4.61 -10.00 -0.65
N ILE A 308 -3.36 -10.43 -0.47
CA ILE A 308 -2.39 -10.57 -1.58
C ILE A 308 -2.90 -11.56 -2.63
N PRO A 309 -3.41 -12.77 -2.30
CA PRO A 309 -4.01 -13.66 -3.30
C PRO A 309 -5.22 -13.07 -4.03
N ALA A 310 -6.07 -12.29 -3.34
CA ALA A 310 -7.23 -11.65 -3.98
C ALA A 310 -6.80 -10.55 -4.97
N MET A 311 -5.82 -9.73 -4.60
CA MET A 311 -5.22 -8.72 -5.49
C MET A 311 -4.54 -9.38 -6.70
N ALA A 312 -3.75 -10.43 -6.47
CA ALA A 312 -3.07 -11.20 -7.51
C ALA A 312 -4.08 -11.82 -8.50
N LYS A 313 -5.17 -12.41 -7.98
CA LYS A 313 -6.22 -12.98 -8.81
C LYS A 313 -6.90 -11.94 -9.71
N ALA A 314 -7.11 -10.72 -9.24
CA ALA A 314 -7.62 -9.62 -10.05
C ALA A 314 -6.67 -9.26 -11.21
N ALA A 315 -5.35 -9.49 -11.06
CA ALA A 315 -4.33 -9.36 -12.09
C ALA A 315 -4.09 -10.67 -12.91
N GLY A 316 -4.93 -11.68 -12.74
CA GLY A 316 -4.81 -12.97 -13.43
C GLY A 316 -3.74 -13.90 -12.87
N ILE A 317 -3.23 -13.65 -11.67
CA ILE A 317 -2.15 -14.40 -11.02
C ILE A 317 -2.72 -15.27 -9.90
N ASN A 318 -2.32 -16.53 -9.86
CA ASN A 318 -2.77 -17.52 -8.87
C ASN A 318 -1.65 -17.79 -7.86
N LEU A 319 -1.79 -17.24 -6.67
CA LEU A 319 -0.91 -17.51 -5.54
C LEU A 319 -1.47 -18.66 -4.70
N ALA A 320 -0.58 -19.45 -4.11
CA ALA A 320 -0.91 -20.54 -3.21
C ALA A 320 -0.16 -20.39 -1.88
N MET A 321 -0.63 -21.08 -0.84
CA MET A 321 -0.07 -20.96 0.51
C MET A 321 1.39 -21.41 0.58
N GLU A 322 1.78 -22.39 -0.20
CA GLU A 322 3.18 -22.85 -0.28
C GLU A 322 4.13 -21.78 -0.82
N ASP A 323 3.65 -20.79 -1.60
CA ASP A 323 4.49 -19.68 -2.06
C ASP A 323 4.90 -18.79 -0.89
N PHE A 324 3.96 -18.52 0.01
CA PHE A 324 4.22 -17.77 1.26
C PHE A 324 5.15 -18.57 2.19
N GLU A 325 4.95 -19.88 2.31
CA GLU A 325 5.75 -20.74 3.17
C GLU A 325 7.22 -20.81 2.70
N ASP A 326 7.45 -21.01 1.40
CA ASP A 326 8.80 -21.07 0.83
C ASP A 326 9.55 -19.75 1.01
N ILE A 327 8.86 -18.62 0.79
CA ILE A 327 9.42 -17.28 1.02
C ILE A 327 9.67 -17.05 2.53
N ALA A 328 8.76 -17.46 3.41
CA ALA A 328 8.93 -17.33 4.86
C ALA A 328 10.13 -18.12 5.40
N LYS A 329 10.47 -19.27 4.80
CA LYS A 329 11.66 -20.05 5.15
C LYS A 329 12.96 -19.37 4.73
N LEU A 330 12.91 -18.59 3.65
CA LEU A 330 14.07 -17.92 3.07
C LEU A 330 14.36 -16.55 3.70
N ILE A 331 13.33 -15.75 3.93
CA ILE A 331 13.46 -14.34 4.30
C ILE A 331 13.52 -14.19 5.82
N PRO A 332 14.61 -13.63 6.38
CA PRO A 332 14.70 -13.39 7.81
C PRO A 332 13.79 -12.26 8.29
N LEU A 333 13.38 -12.31 9.56
CA LEU A 333 12.69 -11.21 10.23
C LEU A 333 13.66 -10.10 10.58
N MET A 334 13.54 -8.95 9.94
CA MET A 334 14.43 -7.79 10.10
C MET A 334 13.87 -6.72 11.06
N ALA A 335 12.56 -6.68 11.30
CA ALA A 335 11.91 -5.63 12.06
C ALA A 335 11.12 -6.16 13.26
N LYS A 336 11.15 -5.40 14.36
CA LYS A 336 10.31 -5.59 15.56
C LYS A 336 9.49 -4.33 15.80
N ILE A 337 8.31 -4.28 15.20
CA ILE A 337 7.32 -3.20 15.33
C ILE A 337 6.11 -3.77 16.07
N TYR A 338 5.50 -3.01 16.98
CA TYR A 338 4.34 -3.51 17.76
C TYR A 338 3.26 -4.12 16.85
N PRO A 339 2.79 -5.36 17.09
CA PRO A 339 2.94 -6.16 18.31
C PRO A 339 4.18 -7.08 18.35
N ASN A 340 5.07 -7.09 17.36
CA ASN A 340 6.29 -7.91 17.38
C ASN A 340 7.34 -7.38 18.38
N GLY A 341 7.23 -6.13 18.77
CA GLY A 341 8.09 -5.40 19.72
C GLY A 341 7.31 -4.24 20.31
N LEU A 342 7.95 -3.32 21.00
CA LEU A 342 7.30 -2.18 21.65
C LEU A 342 7.25 -0.92 20.76
N ALA A 343 8.15 -0.78 19.81
CA ALA A 343 8.23 0.38 18.92
C ALA A 343 7.04 0.45 17.94
N ASP A 344 6.62 1.64 17.62
CA ASP A 344 5.62 1.90 16.58
C ASP A 344 6.25 2.14 15.20
N VAL A 345 5.42 2.41 14.17
CA VAL A 345 5.90 2.60 12.79
C VAL A 345 6.74 3.86 12.60
N ASN A 346 6.51 4.93 13.39
CA ASN A 346 7.33 6.14 13.33
C ASN A 346 8.75 5.85 13.81
N HIS A 347 8.90 5.08 14.90
CA HIS A 347 10.20 4.63 15.38
C HIS A 347 10.90 3.70 14.38
N PHE A 348 10.14 2.82 13.70
CA PHE A 348 10.67 1.99 12.63
C PHE A 348 11.17 2.83 11.45
N HIS A 349 10.39 3.82 11.01
CA HIS A 349 10.79 4.73 9.95
C HIS A 349 12.06 5.50 10.32
N ALA A 350 12.13 6.04 11.54
CA ALA A 350 13.31 6.73 12.06
C ALA A 350 14.55 5.82 12.21
N ALA A 351 14.35 4.51 12.41
CA ALA A 351 15.45 3.53 12.49
C ALA A 351 16.10 3.20 11.13
N GLY A 352 15.50 3.64 10.01
CA GLY A 352 15.96 3.39 8.65
C GLY A 352 14.83 2.89 7.73
N GLY A 353 13.70 2.46 8.27
CA GLY A 353 12.47 2.19 7.56
C GLY A 353 12.59 1.19 6.41
N LEU A 354 11.74 1.37 5.39
CA LEU A 354 11.66 0.48 4.23
C LEU A 354 12.87 0.63 3.30
N SER A 355 13.44 1.82 3.16
CA SER A 355 14.60 2.06 2.30
C SER A 355 15.82 1.23 2.73
N PHE A 356 16.09 1.17 4.06
CA PHE A 356 17.12 0.31 4.63
C PHE A 356 16.85 -1.17 4.32
N MET A 357 15.62 -1.64 4.53
CA MET A 357 15.26 -3.05 4.30
C MET A 357 15.39 -3.42 2.83
N ILE A 358 14.88 -2.60 1.92
CA ILE A 358 14.97 -2.82 0.48
C ILE A 358 16.44 -2.84 0.03
N ASN A 359 17.27 -1.94 0.59
CA ASN A 359 18.71 -1.92 0.31
C ASN A 359 19.39 -3.24 0.72
N GLU A 360 19.16 -3.72 1.94
CA GLU A 360 19.69 -5.00 2.43
C GLU A 360 19.22 -6.18 1.56
N LEU A 361 17.92 -6.27 1.28
CA LEU A 361 17.33 -7.37 0.50
C LEU A 361 17.82 -7.38 -0.95
N LEU A 362 17.97 -6.22 -1.60
CA LEU A 362 18.51 -6.13 -2.96
C LEU A 362 19.99 -6.53 -3.02
N ASN A 363 20.78 -6.12 -2.02
CA ASN A 363 22.21 -6.47 -1.97
C ASN A 363 22.43 -7.97 -1.86
N GLU A 364 21.52 -8.70 -1.20
CA GLU A 364 21.58 -10.15 -1.02
C GLU A 364 20.79 -10.93 -2.11
N GLY A 365 20.26 -10.23 -3.13
CA GLY A 365 19.47 -10.86 -4.21
C GLY A 365 18.16 -11.47 -3.72
N LEU A 366 17.55 -10.87 -2.70
CA LEU A 366 16.29 -11.32 -2.07
C LEU A 366 15.07 -10.50 -2.53
N LEU A 367 15.23 -9.68 -3.56
CA LEU A 367 14.15 -8.97 -4.25
C LEU A 367 14.38 -9.01 -5.77
N HIS A 368 13.30 -9.08 -6.52
CA HIS A 368 13.35 -8.81 -7.96
C HIS A 368 13.62 -7.33 -8.19
N ASP A 369 14.69 -7.03 -8.92
CA ASP A 369 15.02 -5.67 -9.34
C ASP A 369 14.52 -5.36 -10.77
N ASP A 370 14.26 -6.38 -11.56
CA ASP A 370 13.79 -6.27 -12.95
C ASP A 370 12.26 -6.11 -13.03
N VAL A 371 11.74 -5.08 -12.35
CA VAL A 371 10.31 -4.75 -12.27
C VAL A 371 10.04 -3.30 -12.71
N LYS A 372 8.88 -3.07 -13.33
CA LYS A 372 8.34 -1.73 -13.52
C LYS A 372 7.66 -1.24 -12.24
N ASN A 373 7.70 0.05 -12.01
CA ASN A 373 7.04 0.70 -10.87
C ASN A 373 6.67 2.15 -11.22
N VAL A 374 5.96 2.82 -10.33
CA VAL A 374 5.50 4.21 -10.56
C VAL A 374 6.65 5.23 -10.67
N SER A 375 7.84 4.90 -10.19
CA SER A 375 9.03 5.75 -10.29
C SER A 375 9.93 5.39 -11.49
N GLY A 376 9.57 4.36 -12.29
CA GLY A 376 10.31 3.93 -13.48
C GLY A 376 10.59 2.42 -13.51
N HIS A 377 11.84 2.01 -13.67
CA HIS A 377 12.26 0.62 -13.76
C HIS A 377 13.29 0.29 -12.68
N GLY A 378 13.14 -0.85 -12.03
CA GLY A 378 14.03 -1.36 -11.00
C GLY A 378 13.70 -0.86 -9.60
N MET A 379 14.03 -1.67 -8.59
CA MET A 379 13.80 -1.36 -7.17
C MET A 379 14.90 -0.48 -6.56
N ASN A 380 15.96 -0.17 -7.30
CA ASN A 380 17.05 0.68 -6.80
C ASN A 380 16.60 2.06 -6.32
N GLN A 381 15.54 2.61 -6.92
CA GLN A 381 14.97 3.89 -6.51
C GLN A 381 14.39 3.83 -5.09
N TYR A 382 13.93 2.67 -4.65
CA TYR A 382 13.35 2.44 -3.31
C TYR A 382 14.40 2.28 -2.19
N ARG A 383 15.71 2.34 -2.53
CA ARG A 383 16.80 2.51 -1.57
C ARG A 383 16.89 3.94 -1.04
N ASN A 384 16.17 4.87 -1.67
CA ASN A 384 16.16 6.28 -1.33
C ASN A 384 14.99 6.64 -0.42
N GLU A 385 15.15 7.74 0.28
CA GLU A 385 14.10 8.39 1.08
C GLU A 385 13.72 9.73 0.45
N ALA A 386 12.43 10.04 0.50
CA ALA A 386 11.95 11.35 0.09
C ALA A 386 12.27 12.40 1.16
N ARG A 387 12.87 13.51 0.74
CA ARG A 387 13.17 14.66 1.60
C ARG A 387 12.70 15.94 0.93
N LEU A 388 12.25 16.88 1.74
CA LEU A 388 11.94 18.24 1.29
C LEU A 388 13.18 19.11 1.44
N ILE A 389 13.78 19.50 0.31
CA ILE A 389 14.97 20.34 0.24
C ILE A 389 14.63 21.51 -0.67
N ASP A 390 14.76 22.74 -0.19
CA ASP A 390 14.43 23.97 -0.95
C ASP A 390 12.98 23.96 -1.50
N ASN A 391 12.02 23.42 -0.73
CA ASN A 391 10.61 23.20 -1.09
C ASN A 391 10.38 22.23 -2.26
N GLU A 392 11.38 21.47 -2.67
CA GLU A 392 11.30 20.43 -3.69
C GLU A 392 11.50 19.04 -3.09
N ILE A 393 10.82 18.03 -3.65
CA ILE A 393 11.10 16.63 -3.30
C ILE A 393 12.43 16.21 -3.93
N LYS A 394 13.33 15.73 -3.07
CA LYS A 394 14.56 15.07 -3.49
C LYS A 394 14.62 13.68 -2.88
N PHE A 395 14.91 12.70 -3.72
CA PHE A 395 15.15 11.33 -3.27
C PHE A 395 16.64 11.17 -2.97
N THR A 396 16.96 11.06 -1.69
CA THR A 396 18.34 10.91 -1.20
C THR A 396 18.58 9.51 -0.71
N PRO A 397 19.82 8.98 -0.76
CA PRO A 397 20.11 7.65 -0.25
C PRO A 397 19.58 7.47 1.17
N GLY A 398 18.85 6.38 1.40
CA GLY A 398 18.38 5.98 2.72
C GLY A 398 19.51 5.54 3.63
N ALA A 399 19.17 5.20 4.87
CA ALA A 399 20.14 4.75 5.85
C ALA A 399 20.82 3.44 5.39
N VAL A 400 22.15 3.41 5.46
CA VAL A 400 22.95 2.18 5.19
C VAL A 400 23.17 1.34 6.46
N THR A 401 22.88 1.92 7.63
CA THR A 401 22.91 1.25 8.94
C THR A 401 21.68 1.63 9.72
N SER A 402 21.11 0.66 10.43
CA SER A 402 19.98 0.95 11.30
C SER A 402 20.37 1.89 12.45
N ALA A 403 19.60 2.94 12.66
CA ALA A 403 19.77 3.85 13.79
C ALA A 403 19.35 3.22 15.13
N ASN A 404 18.56 2.13 15.12
CA ASN A 404 18.14 1.42 16.32
C ASN A 404 17.97 -0.09 16.06
N GLN A 405 18.97 -0.88 16.43
CA GLN A 405 18.98 -2.34 16.23
C GLN A 405 18.02 -3.11 17.16
N LYS A 406 17.37 -2.45 18.11
CA LYS A 406 16.25 -3.06 18.86
C LYS A 406 14.96 -3.11 18.02
N ILE A 407 14.90 -2.29 16.97
CA ILE A 407 13.70 -2.13 16.11
C ILE A 407 13.93 -2.71 14.71
N LEU A 408 15.11 -2.43 14.12
CA LEU A 408 15.44 -2.80 12.75
C LEU A 408 16.86 -3.34 12.70
N ARG A 409 17.05 -4.53 12.11
CA ARG A 409 18.34 -5.23 12.01
C ARG A 409 18.72 -5.57 10.59
N PRO A 410 20.03 -5.63 10.27
CA PRO A 410 20.50 -6.09 8.97
C PRO A 410 20.28 -7.60 8.79
N LEU A 411 20.27 -8.05 7.54
CA LEU A 411 20.11 -9.48 7.19
C LEU A 411 21.17 -10.40 7.82
N ARG A 412 22.39 -9.91 8.05
CA ARG A 412 23.45 -10.67 8.70
C ARG A 412 23.18 -10.98 10.18
N ASP A 413 22.39 -10.15 10.87
CA ASP A 413 22.01 -10.30 12.29
C ASP A 413 20.51 -10.02 12.50
N PRO A 414 19.60 -10.82 11.92
CA PRO A 414 18.17 -10.61 12.00
C PRO A 414 17.61 -11.00 13.38
N PHE A 415 16.40 -10.56 13.70
CA PHE A 415 15.69 -11.01 14.90
C PHE A 415 15.34 -12.49 14.86
N GLN A 416 15.09 -13.03 13.67
CA GLN A 416 14.80 -14.45 13.44
C GLN A 416 15.29 -14.83 12.03
N ARG A 417 15.86 -16.04 11.88
CA ARG A 417 16.39 -16.54 10.59
C ARG A 417 15.32 -16.85 9.55
N THR A 418 14.05 -16.89 9.94
CA THR A 418 12.89 -17.11 9.06
C THR A 418 11.93 -15.92 9.19
N GLY A 419 10.97 -15.84 8.29
CA GLY A 419 9.98 -14.75 8.26
C GLY A 419 9.09 -14.67 9.49
N GLY A 420 8.44 -13.51 9.65
CA GLY A 420 7.57 -13.26 10.80
C GLY A 420 6.26 -14.06 10.80
N LEU A 421 5.88 -14.65 9.65
CA LEU A 421 4.71 -15.52 9.52
C LEU A 421 5.16 -16.94 9.20
N LYS A 422 4.37 -17.93 9.67
CA LYS A 422 4.63 -19.34 9.43
C LYS A 422 3.34 -20.08 9.12
N GLN A 423 3.35 -20.92 8.09
CA GLN A 423 2.31 -21.90 7.86
C GLN A 423 2.49 -23.07 8.83
N VAL A 424 1.39 -23.50 9.43
CA VAL A 424 1.29 -24.70 10.24
C VAL A 424 0.29 -25.64 9.61
N ASN A 425 0.60 -26.93 9.59
CA ASN A 425 -0.21 -27.97 8.96
C ASN A 425 -0.51 -29.05 10.00
N GLY A 426 -1.73 -29.60 9.98
CA GLY A 426 -2.15 -30.67 10.85
C GLY A 426 -3.34 -31.43 10.27
N ASN A 427 -3.86 -32.38 11.05
CA ASN A 427 -5.02 -33.18 10.65
C ASN A 427 -6.33 -32.38 10.50
N LEU A 428 -6.40 -31.16 11.06
CA LEU A 428 -7.53 -30.24 10.90
C LEU A 428 -7.38 -29.31 9.69
N GLY A 429 -6.24 -29.35 8.97
CA GLY A 429 -5.94 -28.49 7.82
C GLY A 429 -4.70 -27.64 8.02
N SER A 430 -4.65 -26.53 7.28
CA SER A 430 -3.53 -25.58 7.28
C SER A 430 -3.97 -24.23 7.84
N ALA A 431 -3.09 -23.56 8.57
CA ALA A 431 -3.30 -22.21 9.09
C ALA A 431 -2.01 -21.38 8.99
N ILE A 432 -2.15 -20.05 9.05
CA ILE A 432 -1.03 -19.12 9.16
C ILE A 432 -1.00 -18.54 10.58
N THR A 433 0.17 -18.52 11.17
CA THR A 433 0.42 -17.87 12.46
C THR A 433 1.49 -16.80 12.34
N LYS A 434 1.33 -15.70 13.08
CA LYS A 434 2.33 -14.64 13.20
C LYS A 434 3.30 -15.00 14.34
N VAL A 435 4.27 -15.87 14.03
CA VAL A 435 5.25 -16.36 15.02
C VAL A 435 6.11 -15.25 15.61
N SER A 436 6.28 -14.14 14.89
CA SER A 436 7.03 -12.96 15.36
C SER A 436 6.38 -12.25 16.56
N ALA A 437 5.07 -12.43 16.76
CA ALA A 437 4.32 -11.84 17.88
C ALA A 437 4.10 -12.83 19.04
N VAL A 438 4.61 -14.06 18.94
CA VAL A 438 4.51 -15.07 19.98
C VAL A 438 5.86 -15.20 20.69
N GLU A 439 5.86 -14.98 22.01
CA GLU A 439 7.06 -15.14 22.83
C GLU A 439 7.62 -16.56 22.68
N PRO A 440 8.95 -16.75 22.61
CA PRO A 440 9.55 -18.06 22.36
C PRO A 440 9.07 -19.18 23.30
N ASP A 441 8.91 -18.86 24.57
CA ASP A 441 8.48 -19.81 25.60
C ASP A 441 7.01 -20.24 25.46
N LEU A 442 6.20 -19.44 24.75
CA LEU A 442 4.78 -19.70 24.48
C LEU A 442 4.55 -20.41 23.15
N ARG A 443 5.61 -20.69 22.37
CA ARG A 443 5.48 -21.37 21.06
C ARG A 443 5.27 -22.87 21.19
N VAL A 444 5.56 -23.43 22.33
CA VAL A 444 5.32 -24.84 22.67
C VAL A 444 4.41 -24.89 23.89
N ILE A 445 3.16 -25.29 23.67
CA ILE A 445 2.18 -25.53 24.76
C ILE A 445 2.35 -26.99 25.17
N LYS A 446 2.67 -27.23 26.45
CA LYS A 446 2.77 -28.56 27.03
C LYS A 446 1.44 -28.96 27.69
#